data_0533e83d0f4c88acb06f1c8070ee89ab
#
_entry.id   0533e83d0f4c88acb06f1c8070ee89ab
#
_cell.length_a   1.000
_cell.length_b   1.000
_cell.length_c   1.000
_cell.angle_alpha   90.00
_cell.angle_beta   90.00
_cell.angle_gamma   90.00
#
_symmetry.space_group_name_H-M   'P 1'
#
loop_
_entity.id
_entity.type
_entity.pdbx_description
1 polymer ?
#
loop_
_entity_poly.entity_id
_entity_poly.type
_entity_poly.pdbx_seq_one_letter_code
_entity_poly.pdbx_strand_id
1 'polypeptide(L)'
;MTKKEISLKVVEALQDDAYKGIARIDSETMKELEIRRGDIIVIRGNRETVAIADRAYPADVGERIIRIDGILRRNAKAAIGETVHISKAEVKEAKKITIAPAQKGIMVQADPESLRRGLLGRAVLKGDVIVLGGVQRRRDLISDDFGDMNDIFGNLGDIFEGMGMGHFGGITQIKFVV
;
A
#
# COMPACT_ATOMS: atom_id res chain seq x y z
N MET A 1 5.55 -1.29 31.31
CA MET A 1 4.44 -0.32 31.05
C MET A 1 3.56 -0.92 29.96
N THR A 2 2.30 -1.15 30.23
CA THR A 2 1.33 -1.65 29.26
C THR A 2 1.13 -0.56 28.19
N LYS A 3 1.44 -0.87 26.93
CA LYS A 3 1.13 0.05 25.81
C LYS A 3 -0.38 0.28 25.78
N LYS A 4 -0.79 1.53 25.74
CA LYS A 4 -2.19 1.90 25.61
C LYS A 4 -2.68 1.47 24.23
N GLU A 5 -3.76 0.69 24.18
CA GLU A 5 -4.39 0.21 22.96
C GLU A 5 -5.84 0.68 22.88
N ILE A 6 -6.28 0.98 21.67
CA ILE A 6 -7.66 1.38 21.38
C ILE A 6 -8.20 0.52 20.27
N SER A 7 -9.44 0.08 20.40
CA SER A 7 -10.15 -0.71 19.39
C SER A 7 -10.93 0.19 18.44
N LEU A 8 -10.73 0.00 17.13
CA LEU A 8 -11.40 0.75 16.08
C LEU A 8 -11.95 -0.20 15.01
N LYS A 9 -13.07 0.16 14.43
CA LYS A 9 -13.69 -0.58 13.31
C LYS A 9 -13.04 -0.18 12.00
N VAL A 10 -12.68 -1.16 11.20
CA VAL A 10 -12.03 -0.95 9.89
C VAL A 10 -13.04 -0.48 8.84
N VAL A 11 -12.69 0.60 8.15
CA VAL A 11 -13.42 1.17 7.02
C VAL A 11 -12.45 1.40 5.86
N GLU A 12 -12.94 1.37 4.62
CA GLU A 12 -12.12 1.58 3.43
C GLU A 12 -11.52 2.99 3.40
N ALA A 13 -10.25 3.09 3.02
CA ALA A 13 -9.62 4.37 2.74
C ALA A 13 -10.21 5.03 1.49
N LEU A 14 -10.17 6.35 1.43
CA LEU A 14 -10.46 7.05 0.19
C LEU A 14 -9.29 6.87 -0.80
N GLN A 15 -9.59 7.04 -2.08
CA GLN A 15 -8.64 6.77 -3.16
C GLN A 15 -7.35 7.61 -3.04
N ASP A 16 -7.45 8.81 -2.51
CA ASP A 16 -6.31 9.71 -2.30
C ASP A 16 -5.28 9.17 -1.29
N ASP A 17 -5.69 8.28 -0.38
CA ASP A 17 -4.81 7.68 0.62
C ASP A 17 -4.30 6.29 0.21
N ALA A 18 -4.81 5.74 -0.88
CA ALA A 18 -4.45 4.40 -1.34
C ALA A 18 -2.94 4.26 -1.62
N TYR A 19 -2.36 3.17 -1.18
CA TYR A 19 -0.94 2.78 -1.36
C TYR A 19 0.08 3.69 -0.67
N LYS A 20 -0.37 4.67 0.14
CA LYS A 20 0.53 5.60 0.84
C LYS A 20 0.92 5.12 2.25
N GLY A 21 0.31 4.04 2.74
CA GLY A 21 0.55 3.54 4.10
C GLY A 21 -0.03 4.45 5.18
N ILE A 22 -1.12 5.16 4.87
CA ILE A 22 -1.78 6.11 5.77
C ILE A 22 -2.98 5.42 6.42
N ALA A 23 -3.14 5.67 7.73
CA ALA A 23 -4.30 5.31 8.50
C ALA A 23 -4.95 6.59 9.07
N ARG A 24 -6.22 6.83 8.72
CA ARG A 24 -6.95 7.98 9.25
C ARG A 24 -7.75 7.58 10.48
N ILE A 25 -7.53 8.33 11.55
CA ILE A 25 -8.16 8.12 12.85
C ILE A 25 -8.60 9.45 13.45
N ASP A 26 -9.62 9.39 14.30
CA ASP A 26 -10.17 10.57 14.94
C ASP A 26 -9.17 11.24 15.89
N SER A 27 -9.29 12.56 16.01
CA SER A 27 -8.40 13.39 16.83
C SER A 27 -8.48 13.05 18.32
N GLU A 28 -9.63 12.61 18.83
CA GLU A 28 -9.76 12.17 20.22
C GLU A 28 -8.97 10.88 20.46
N THR A 29 -9.09 9.91 19.56
CA THR A 29 -8.30 8.68 19.57
C THR A 29 -6.80 8.97 19.50
N MET A 30 -6.39 9.95 18.68
CA MET A 30 -4.99 10.37 18.60
C MET A 30 -4.51 10.94 19.93
N LYS A 31 -5.31 11.78 20.57
CA LYS A 31 -4.99 12.34 21.91
C LYS A 31 -4.90 11.25 22.97
N GLU A 32 -5.85 10.32 22.96
CA GLU A 32 -5.85 9.20 23.89
C GLU A 32 -4.58 8.34 23.79
N LEU A 33 -4.06 8.13 22.59
CA LEU A 33 -2.84 7.35 22.32
C LEU A 33 -1.55 8.20 22.41
N GLU A 34 -1.66 9.49 22.67
CA GLU A 34 -0.53 10.44 22.69
C GLU A 34 0.26 10.42 21.37
N ILE A 35 -0.45 10.36 20.26
CA ILE A 35 0.09 10.41 18.90
C ILE A 35 -0.31 11.69 18.18
N ARG A 36 0.51 12.09 17.22
CA ARG A 36 0.30 13.26 16.36
C ARG A 36 0.20 12.81 14.91
N ARG A 37 -0.29 13.70 14.08
CA ARG A 37 -0.24 13.51 12.63
C ARG A 37 1.19 13.24 12.17
N GLY A 38 1.39 12.16 11.43
CA GLY A 38 2.69 11.72 10.95
C GLY A 38 3.40 10.71 11.86
N ASP A 39 2.92 10.49 13.08
CA ASP A 39 3.45 9.43 13.94
C ASP A 39 3.09 8.07 13.37
N ILE A 40 3.91 7.08 13.68
CA ILE A 40 3.66 5.70 13.26
C ILE A 40 2.85 4.99 14.35
N ILE A 41 1.83 4.27 13.89
CA ILE A 41 0.98 3.41 14.72
C ILE A 41 1.15 1.95 14.32
N VAL A 42 1.00 1.06 15.30
CA VAL A 42 0.80 -0.36 15.08
C VAL A 42 -0.69 -0.62 14.91
N ILE A 43 -1.04 -1.38 13.89
CA ILE A 43 -2.40 -1.88 13.65
C ILE A 43 -2.34 -3.41 13.84
N ARG A 44 -3.08 -3.90 14.83
CA ARG A 44 -3.17 -5.32 15.17
C ARG A 44 -4.54 -5.84 14.80
N GLY A 45 -4.63 -6.59 13.71
CA GLY A 45 -5.73 -7.48 13.38
C GLY A 45 -5.34 -8.92 13.72
N ASN A 46 -5.53 -9.85 12.81
CA ASN A 46 -4.98 -11.22 12.92
C ASN A 46 -3.45 -11.24 12.69
N ARG A 47 -2.87 -10.17 12.17
CA ARG A 47 -1.44 -9.90 12.04
C ARG A 47 -1.18 -8.43 12.38
N GLU A 48 0.03 -8.12 12.81
CA GLU A 48 0.45 -6.74 13.02
C GLU A 48 1.02 -6.14 11.73
N THR A 49 0.70 -4.87 11.52
CA THR A 49 1.32 -4.00 10.52
C THR A 49 1.46 -2.59 11.08
N VAL A 50 2.08 -1.71 10.35
CA VAL A 50 2.29 -0.31 10.75
C VAL A 50 1.76 0.65 9.69
N ALA A 51 1.37 1.83 10.12
CA ALA A 51 0.89 2.88 9.25
C ALA A 51 1.24 4.27 9.81
N ILE A 52 1.22 5.26 8.94
CA ILE A 52 1.35 6.68 9.30
C ILE A 52 -0.03 7.18 9.74
N ALA A 53 -0.14 7.70 10.96
CA ALA A 53 -1.37 8.27 11.46
C ALA A 53 -1.68 9.62 10.79
N ASP A 54 -2.89 9.79 10.30
CA ASP A 54 -3.42 11.06 9.83
C ASP A 54 -4.83 11.29 10.39
N ARG A 55 -5.28 12.55 10.35
CA ARG A 55 -6.58 12.94 10.91
C ARG A 55 -7.72 12.34 10.09
N ALA A 56 -8.78 11.96 10.78
CA ALA A 56 -10.04 11.56 10.17
C ALA A 56 -10.61 12.67 9.26
N TYR A 57 -11.36 12.28 8.27
CA TYR A 57 -12.16 13.22 7.49
C TYR A 57 -13.27 13.84 8.35
N PRO A 58 -13.76 15.03 8.01
CA PRO A 58 -14.82 15.69 8.80
C PRO A 58 -16.05 14.82 9.04
N ALA A 59 -16.42 13.99 8.07
CA ALA A 59 -17.55 13.07 8.19
C ALA A 59 -17.33 11.91 9.18
N ASP A 60 -16.10 11.63 9.56
CA ASP A 60 -15.74 10.52 10.43
C ASP A 60 -15.38 10.98 11.85
N VAL A 61 -15.48 12.27 12.13
CA VAL A 61 -15.16 12.82 13.46
C VAL A 61 -16.15 12.31 14.50
N GLY A 62 -15.66 11.78 15.60
CA GLY A 62 -16.45 11.18 16.67
C GLY A 62 -16.81 9.71 16.42
N GLU A 63 -16.52 9.17 15.25
CA GLU A 63 -16.69 7.76 14.96
C GLU A 63 -15.46 6.96 15.42
N ARG A 64 -15.71 5.79 16.02
CA ARG A 64 -14.63 4.87 16.42
C ARG A 64 -14.22 3.98 15.25
N ILE A 65 -13.73 4.60 14.20
CA ILE A 65 -13.30 3.91 12.97
C ILE A 65 -11.84 4.23 12.63
N ILE A 66 -11.26 3.37 11.81
CA ILE A 66 -9.97 3.57 11.16
C ILE A 66 -10.14 3.33 9.66
N ARG A 67 -9.75 4.32 8.84
CA ARG A 67 -9.70 4.15 7.39
C ARG A 67 -8.33 3.70 6.98
N ILE A 68 -8.27 2.53 6.39
CA ILE A 68 -7.06 1.92 5.85
C ILE A 68 -7.35 1.29 4.49
N ASP A 69 -6.36 1.33 3.60
CA ASP A 69 -6.48 0.78 2.25
C ASP A 69 -6.39 -0.76 2.23
N GLY A 70 -6.64 -1.34 1.06
CA GLY A 70 -6.61 -2.79 0.87
C GLY A 70 -5.24 -3.43 1.16
N ILE A 71 -4.13 -2.69 1.02
CA ILE A 71 -2.79 -3.19 1.33
C ILE A 71 -2.58 -3.28 2.84
N LEU A 72 -2.92 -2.24 3.57
CA LEU A 72 -2.84 -2.24 5.04
C LEU A 72 -3.78 -3.28 5.65
N ARG A 73 -5.02 -3.42 5.12
CA ARG A 73 -5.96 -4.47 5.55
C ARG A 73 -5.39 -5.87 5.31
N ARG A 74 -4.77 -6.10 4.15
CA ARG A 74 -4.10 -7.37 3.84
C ARG A 74 -2.95 -7.65 4.81
N ASN A 75 -2.13 -6.64 5.10
CA ASN A 75 -1.02 -6.76 6.02
C ASN A 75 -1.49 -7.02 7.46
N ALA A 76 -2.54 -6.35 7.90
CA ALA A 76 -3.16 -6.58 9.22
C ALA A 76 -3.99 -7.86 9.29
N LYS A 77 -4.30 -8.49 8.14
CA LYS A 77 -5.28 -9.57 8.01
C LYS A 77 -6.61 -9.21 8.69
N ALA A 78 -7.14 -8.05 8.31
CA ALA A 78 -8.41 -7.51 8.81
C ALA A 78 -9.30 -7.10 7.64
N ALA A 79 -10.56 -7.51 7.66
CA ALA A 79 -11.57 -7.14 6.68
C ALA A 79 -12.28 -5.84 7.05
N ILE A 80 -12.97 -5.24 6.07
CA ILE A 80 -13.87 -4.11 6.35
C ILE A 80 -14.93 -4.55 7.35
N GLY A 81 -15.19 -3.70 8.35
CA GLY A 81 -16.16 -3.97 9.41
C GLY A 81 -15.58 -4.71 10.60
N GLU A 82 -14.42 -5.34 10.48
CA GLU A 82 -13.73 -5.97 11.61
C GLU A 82 -13.11 -4.92 12.54
N THR A 83 -12.85 -5.34 13.77
CA THR A 83 -12.19 -4.52 14.78
C THR A 83 -10.70 -4.82 14.79
N VAL A 84 -9.90 -3.76 14.81
CA VAL A 84 -8.44 -3.80 15.01
C VAL A 84 -8.07 -3.02 16.24
N HIS A 85 -6.93 -3.40 16.85
CA HIS A 85 -6.35 -2.67 17.97
C HIS A 85 -5.20 -1.81 17.49
N ILE A 86 -5.18 -0.55 17.90
CA ILE A 86 -4.12 0.38 17.53
C ILE A 86 -3.36 0.85 18.75
N SER A 87 -2.07 1.06 18.59
CA SER A 87 -1.18 1.60 19.61
C SER A 87 -0.07 2.43 18.96
N LYS A 88 0.60 3.27 19.76
CA LYS A 88 1.77 4.01 19.29
C LYS A 88 2.91 3.05 18.98
N ALA A 89 3.56 3.23 17.82
CA ALA A 89 4.72 2.45 17.44
C ALA A 89 6.02 3.04 17.99
N GLU A 90 6.96 2.17 18.32
CA GLU A 90 8.36 2.54 18.52
C GLU A 90 9.10 2.35 17.21
N VAL A 91 9.56 3.43 16.63
CA VAL A 91 10.20 3.44 15.30
C VAL A 91 11.72 3.41 15.43
N LYS A 92 12.34 2.57 14.60
CA LYS A 92 13.80 2.58 14.41
C LYS A 92 14.10 2.81 12.94
N GLU A 93 15.10 3.62 12.64
CA GLU A 93 15.56 3.81 11.27
C GLU A 93 16.14 2.51 10.70
N ALA A 94 15.67 2.13 9.54
CA ALA A 94 16.18 0.97 8.83
C ALA A 94 17.50 1.32 8.14
N LYS A 95 18.56 0.58 8.47
CA LYS A 95 19.85 0.70 7.77
C LYS A 95 19.86 -0.02 6.43
N LYS A 96 19.07 -1.07 6.31
CA LYS A 96 18.94 -1.90 5.10
C LYS A 96 17.54 -2.49 5.03
N ILE A 97 16.94 -2.45 3.85
CA ILE A 97 15.66 -3.09 3.55
C ILE A 97 15.88 -4.03 2.36
N THR A 98 15.39 -5.24 2.46
CA THR A 98 15.35 -6.20 1.37
C THR A 98 13.89 -6.34 0.93
N ILE A 99 13.63 -6.15 -0.35
CA ILE A 99 12.29 -6.30 -0.93
C ILE A 99 12.36 -7.31 -2.08
N ALA A 100 11.28 -8.04 -2.27
CA ALA A 100 11.11 -8.97 -3.37
C ALA A 100 9.73 -8.78 -4.02
N PRO A 101 9.57 -9.03 -5.33
CA PRO A 101 8.26 -9.02 -5.96
C PRO A 101 7.30 -9.96 -5.24
N ALA A 102 6.08 -9.48 -4.95
CA ALA A 102 5.07 -10.30 -4.25
C ALA A 102 4.43 -11.37 -5.15
N GLN A 103 4.68 -11.33 -6.45
CA GLN A 103 4.19 -12.30 -7.43
C GLN A 103 5.35 -13.13 -7.97
N LYS A 104 5.14 -14.45 -8.04
CA LYS A 104 6.11 -15.38 -8.65
C LYS A 104 6.20 -15.16 -10.18
N GLY A 105 7.40 -15.34 -10.73
CA GLY A 105 7.63 -15.26 -12.17
C GLY A 105 7.67 -13.84 -12.75
N ILE A 106 7.67 -12.81 -11.92
CA ILE A 106 7.87 -11.42 -12.37
C ILE A 106 9.33 -11.04 -12.12
N MET A 107 10.04 -10.73 -13.19
CA MET A 107 11.30 -10.00 -13.09
C MET A 107 11.02 -8.50 -13.08
N VAL A 108 11.55 -7.84 -12.06
CA VAL A 108 11.41 -6.40 -11.90
C VAL A 108 12.75 -5.76 -12.19
N GLN A 109 12.80 -4.92 -13.19
CA GLN A 109 13.95 -4.04 -13.41
C GLN A 109 13.61 -2.67 -12.83
N ALA A 110 14.28 -2.31 -11.77
CA ALA A 110 14.10 -1.02 -11.11
C ALA A 110 15.45 -0.43 -10.75
N ASP A 111 15.55 0.87 -10.92
CA ASP A 111 16.70 1.62 -10.43
C ASP A 111 16.68 1.62 -8.89
N PRO A 112 17.77 1.19 -8.22
CA PRO A 112 17.86 1.14 -6.76
C PRO A 112 17.53 2.47 -6.07
N GLU A 113 17.91 3.59 -6.69
CA GLU A 113 17.64 4.92 -6.13
C GLU A 113 16.15 5.29 -6.20
N SER A 114 15.47 4.86 -7.24
CA SER A 114 14.01 5.03 -7.35
C SER A 114 13.26 4.19 -6.32
N LEU A 115 13.71 2.96 -6.06
CA LEU A 115 13.15 2.13 -4.98
C LEU A 115 13.41 2.75 -3.62
N ARG A 116 14.63 3.23 -3.38
CA ARG A 116 14.99 3.93 -2.14
C ARG A 116 14.10 5.14 -1.90
N ARG A 117 13.90 5.99 -2.90
CA ARG A 117 13.02 7.16 -2.80
C ARG A 117 11.57 6.78 -2.50
N GLY A 118 11.08 5.70 -3.09
CA GLY A 118 9.73 5.18 -2.83
C GLY A 118 9.54 4.63 -1.41
N LEU A 119 10.62 4.23 -0.74
CA LEU A 119 10.62 3.69 0.62
C LEU A 119 10.87 4.74 1.70
N LEU A 120 11.50 5.87 1.35
CA LEU A 120 11.79 6.93 2.32
C LEU A 120 10.51 7.45 2.99
N GLY A 121 10.54 7.56 4.30
CA GLY A 121 9.42 8.02 5.11
C GLY A 121 8.31 6.99 5.31
N ARG A 122 8.44 5.77 4.78
CA ARG A 122 7.49 4.68 5.04
C ARG A 122 7.90 3.87 6.24
N ALA A 123 6.91 3.47 7.03
CA ALA A 123 7.07 2.47 8.06
C ALA A 123 6.66 1.11 7.50
N VAL A 124 7.41 0.07 7.82
CA VAL A 124 7.17 -1.30 7.34
C VAL A 124 7.57 -2.32 8.40
N LEU A 125 6.91 -3.47 8.40
CA LEU A 125 7.30 -4.66 9.14
C LEU A 125 7.74 -5.76 8.15
N LYS A 126 8.58 -6.66 8.64
CA LYS A 126 8.96 -7.84 7.86
C LYS A 126 7.73 -8.65 7.45
N GLY A 127 7.61 -8.96 6.17
CA GLY A 127 6.50 -9.66 5.57
C GLY A 127 5.32 -8.77 5.17
N ASP A 128 5.42 -7.45 5.33
CA ASP A 128 4.43 -6.51 4.79
C ASP A 128 4.51 -6.46 3.27
N VAL A 129 3.36 -6.32 2.65
CA VAL A 129 3.25 -6.01 1.23
C VAL A 129 3.19 -4.49 1.09
N ILE A 130 3.98 -3.96 0.19
CA ILE A 130 3.99 -2.54 -0.17
C ILE A 130 3.81 -2.37 -1.66
N VAL A 131 3.32 -1.22 -2.09
CA VAL A 131 3.22 -0.84 -3.49
C VAL A 131 4.19 0.30 -3.77
N LEU A 132 5.06 0.10 -4.75
CA LEU A 132 5.98 1.12 -5.24
C LEU A 132 5.61 1.46 -6.68
N GLY A 133 5.55 2.74 -7.00
CA GLY A 133 5.35 3.25 -8.35
C GLY A 133 6.67 3.44 -9.10
N GLY A 134 6.60 3.59 -10.42
CA GLY A 134 7.77 3.91 -11.26
C GLY A 134 8.67 2.72 -11.60
N VAL A 135 8.22 1.50 -11.36
CA VAL A 135 8.95 0.27 -11.68
C VAL A 135 8.44 -0.27 -13.00
N GLN A 136 9.32 -0.53 -13.95
CA GLN A 136 8.96 -1.15 -15.22
C GLN A 136 8.89 -2.67 -15.06
N ARG A 137 7.80 -3.28 -15.54
CA ARG A 137 7.75 -4.73 -15.72
C ARG A 137 8.54 -5.07 -16.97
N ARG A 138 9.59 -5.87 -16.84
CA ARG A 138 10.15 -6.56 -17.96
C ARG A 138 9.27 -7.77 -18.23
N ARG A 139 8.52 -7.76 -19.33
CA ARG A 139 8.02 -9.01 -19.90
C ARG A 139 9.23 -9.74 -20.44
N ASP A 140 9.63 -10.81 -19.80
CA ASP A 140 10.49 -11.77 -20.47
C ASP A 140 9.66 -12.34 -21.62
N LEU A 141 10.04 -11.94 -22.82
CA LEU A 141 9.61 -12.60 -24.07
C LEU A 141 10.22 -14.02 -24.05
N ILE A 142 9.58 -14.92 -23.32
CA ILE A 142 9.69 -16.32 -23.66
C ILE A 142 8.71 -16.51 -24.81
N SER A 143 9.19 -16.36 -26.01
CA SER A 143 8.64 -17.05 -27.17
C SER A 143 9.45 -16.76 -28.42
N ASP A 144 10.44 -17.57 -28.62
CA ASP A 144 10.97 -17.78 -29.95
C ASP A 144 10.14 -18.83 -30.71
N ASP A 145 8.83 -18.94 -30.51
CA ASP A 145 8.09 -19.96 -31.30
C ASP A 145 6.61 -19.67 -31.58
N PHE A 146 6.17 -18.44 -31.56
CA PHE A 146 4.87 -18.08 -32.14
C PHE A 146 5.01 -16.85 -33.02
N GLY A 147 5.60 -17.06 -34.21
CA GLY A 147 5.38 -16.19 -35.36
C GLY A 147 3.87 -16.05 -35.62
N ASP A 148 3.43 -14.87 -36.04
CA ASP A 148 2.13 -14.51 -36.59
C ASP A 148 0.99 -14.07 -35.67
N MET A 149 1.15 -14.00 -34.34
CA MET A 149 0.09 -13.35 -33.52
C MET A 149 0.27 -11.84 -33.28
N ASN A 150 1.40 -11.28 -33.65
CA ASN A 150 1.67 -9.86 -33.40
C ASN A 150 0.91 -8.94 -34.36
N ASP A 151 0.56 -9.41 -35.56
CA ASP A 151 -0.21 -8.65 -36.56
C ASP A 151 -1.71 -8.56 -36.21
N ILE A 152 -2.24 -9.50 -35.44
CA ILE A 152 -3.65 -9.49 -35.04
C ILE A 152 -3.88 -8.56 -33.85
N PHE A 153 -2.92 -8.47 -32.92
CA PHE A 153 -3.03 -7.59 -31.74
C PHE A 153 -2.52 -6.17 -31.99
N GLY A 154 -1.66 -5.94 -32.97
CA GLY A 154 -1.22 -4.60 -33.38
C GLY A 154 -2.37 -3.74 -33.88
N ASN A 155 -3.30 -4.36 -34.60
CA ASN A 155 -4.47 -3.67 -35.15
C ASN A 155 -5.59 -3.43 -34.13
N LEU A 156 -5.59 -4.12 -32.98
CA LEU A 156 -6.54 -3.87 -31.91
C LEU A 156 -6.17 -2.62 -31.08
N GLY A 157 -4.89 -2.28 -30.98
CA GLY A 157 -4.41 -1.09 -30.31
C GLY A 157 -4.99 0.19 -30.90
N ASP A 158 -4.98 0.27 -32.23
CA ASP A 158 -5.48 1.43 -32.98
C ASP A 158 -7.01 1.57 -32.89
N ILE A 159 -7.73 0.45 -32.73
CA ILE A 159 -9.19 0.45 -32.58
C ILE A 159 -9.60 0.96 -31.19
N PHE A 160 -8.82 0.66 -30.15
CA PHE A 160 -9.07 1.17 -28.80
C PHE A 160 -8.68 2.64 -28.63
N GLU A 161 -7.69 3.14 -29.36
CA GLU A 161 -7.30 4.55 -29.38
C GLU A 161 -8.39 5.42 -30.03
N GLY A 162 -9.10 4.88 -31.04
CA GLY A 162 -10.21 5.55 -31.68
C GLY A 162 -11.50 5.64 -30.86
N MET A 163 -11.63 4.88 -29.75
CA MET A 163 -12.81 4.87 -28.88
C MET A 163 -12.71 5.80 -27.65
N GLY A 164 -11.70 6.68 -27.58
CA GLY A 164 -11.62 7.69 -26.52
C GLY A 164 -11.38 7.12 -25.11
N MET A 165 -11.01 5.88 -24.99
CA MET A 165 -10.50 5.32 -23.73
C MET A 165 -9.05 5.74 -23.60
N GLY A 166 -8.86 6.83 -22.84
CA GLY A 166 -7.60 7.51 -22.62
C GLY A 166 -6.47 6.53 -22.35
N HIS A 167 -5.34 6.88 -22.89
CA HIS A 167 -4.02 6.31 -22.68
C HIS A 167 -3.79 5.98 -21.19
N PHE A 168 -4.15 4.76 -20.78
CA PHE A 168 -3.63 4.18 -19.57
C PHE A 168 -2.17 3.82 -19.81
N GLY A 169 -1.35 4.84 -19.92
CA GLY A 169 0.06 4.74 -19.61
C GLY A 169 0.16 4.34 -18.16
N GLY A 170 -0.15 3.07 -17.88
CA GLY A 170 -0.21 2.56 -16.53
C GLY A 170 1.17 2.66 -15.91
N ILE A 171 1.34 3.58 -14.98
CA ILE A 171 2.35 3.44 -13.95
C ILE A 171 2.05 2.08 -13.32
N THR A 172 2.79 1.08 -13.73
CA THR A 172 2.57 -0.28 -13.27
C THR A 172 2.95 -0.33 -11.80
N GLN A 173 1.95 -0.31 -10.94
CA GLN A 173 2.15 -0.47 -9.51
C GLN A 173 2.53 -1.91 -9.24
N ILE A 174 3.75 -2.12 -8.79
CA ILE A 174 4.24 -3.45 -8.44
C ILE A 174 4.19 -3.61 -6.92
N LYS A 175 3.65 -4.77 -6.50
CA LYS A 175 3.62 -5.16 -5.09
C LYS A 175 4.93 -5.85 -4.73
N PHE A 176 5.52 -5.42 -3.63
CA PHE A 176 6.72 -6.02 -3.04
C PHE A 176 6.43 -6.54 -1.64
N VAL A 177 7.16 -7.55 -1.24
CA VAL A 177 7.21 -8.05 0.14
C VAL A 177 8.51 -7.56 0.77
N VAL A 178 8.44 -7.06 2.00
CA VAL A 178 9.56 -6.60 2.82
C VAL A 178 10.18 -7.76 3.61
#